data_82fc768b7e51ba7d8f9a4fbc91a4d36b
#
_entry.id   82fc768b7e51ba7d8f9a4fbc91a4d36b
#
_cell.length_a   1.000
_cell.length_b   1.000
_cell.length_c   1.000
_cell.angle_alpha   90.00
_cell.angle_beta   90.00
_cell.angle_gamma   90.00
#
_symmetry.space_group_name_H-M   'P 1'
#
loop_
_entity.id
_entity.type
_entity.pdbx_description
1 polymer ?
#
loop_
_entity_poly.entity_id
_entity_poly.type
_entity_poly.pdbx_seq_one_letter_code
_entity_poly.pdbx_strand_id
1 'polypeptide(L)'
;MPAGVSFQSIAAVYYHTCALTNEGKAYCWGLNEYGQLGNNSTTDSSIPLAVSSVGVNVPVEQSASRLYKWNNAVQPGTPLAATNAVATLPEVGSSFRIRVGLTADGNKTLQNTTVPPGNMKLRAQYAKKTAASCSAVPSGDWQNITTNSSLRYAVTGPAHQTAISAISDNPVLPTNSHNYVHQSIVRPTTDSSLTFTNYQGIESGQTGLWDLVLADNGLEQNTSYCVRVVTDTTAAPGSSIDSYTMYPEFKTAPGSLDIRFRDNAGATVVNPVTNFDNSIIGSSSVITNALLSNSSSKQIEVTNTQTSSGWSVVLSASDGVTAKWKRTGGTESYMFNGTNGDQGFLSVNFGTSSVLASGSSLSGSTCQTSGISKGVDSQFKVRTATANGVTLMSSSGSTGQLGCAFLLQNVRLNQTIPAYQKPGTYELPMTLTVTAQ
;
A
#
# COMPACT_ATOMS: atom_id res chain seq x y z
N MET A 1 -1.55 -53.38 -11.02
CA MET A 1 -0.65 -52.22 -10.76
C MET A 1 -1.16 -51.07 -11.60
N PRO A 2 -1.24 -49.85 -11.01
CA PRO A 2 -1.55 -48.68 -11.84
C PRO A 2 -0.48 -48.52 -12.93
N ALA A 3 -0.91 -48.20 -14.15
CA ALA A 3 0.02 -48.07 -15.27
C ALA A 3 1.02 -46.94 -15.04
N GLY A 4 2.31 -47.22 -15.26
CA GLY A 4 3.39 -46.25 -15.11
C GLY A 4 3.88 -46.00 -13.65
N VAL A 5 3.40 -46.76 -12.65
CA VAL A 5 3.85 -46.67 -11.26
C VAL A 5 4.91 -47.71 -10.95
N SER A 6 6.08 -47.26 -10.48
CA SER A 6 7.14 -48.10 -9.92
C SER A 6 7.36 -47.80 -8.46
N PHE A 7 7.56 -48.83 -7.65
CA PHE A 7 7.75 -48.68 -6.22
C PHE A 7 9.23 -48.78 -5.85
N GLN A 8 9.69 -47.86 -4.99
CA GLN A 8 11.03 -47.84 -4.43
C GLN A 8 11.12 -48.74 -3.19
N SER A 9 10.05 -48.75 -2.38
CA SER A 9 9.98 -49.54 -1.17
C SER A 9 8.60 -50.11 -0.95
N ILE A 10 8.50 -51.25 -0.29
CA ILE A 10 7.25 -51.94 0.02
C ILE A 10 7.33 -52.46 1.47
N ALA A 11 6.22 -52.31 2.20
CA ALA A 11 6.05 -52.85 3.54
C ALA A 11 4.72 -53.62 3.61
N ALA A 12 4.75 -54.86 3.99
CA ALA A 12 3.58 -55.71 4.20
C ALA A 12 3.43 -55.99 5.70
N VAL A 13 2.22 -55.82 6.20
CA VAL A 13 1.86 -56.06 7.62
C VAL A 13 0.51 -56.78 7.65
N TYR A 14 0.47 -57.93 8.28
CA TYR A 14 -0.70 -58.77 8.44
C TYR A 14 -1.62 -58.88 7.21
N TYR A 15 -2.58 -57.99 7.05
CA TYR A 15 -3.64 -58.06 6.03
C TYR A 15 -3.62 -56.92 5.01
N HIS A 16 -2.65 -56.00 5.10
CA HIS A 16 -2.49 -54.93 4.11
C HIS A 16 -1.03 -54.68 3.77
N THR A 17 -0.80 -54.07 2.64
CA THR A 17 0.51 -53.74 2.11
C THR A 17 0.54 -52.29 1.66
N CYS A 18 1.62 -51.61 1.96
CA CYS A 18 1.87 -50.25 1.49
C CYS A 18 3.21 -50.16 0.76
N ALA A 19 3.31 -49.33 -0.26
CA ALA A 19 4.50 -49.08 -1.02
C ALA A 19 4.68 -47.59 -1.35
N LEU A 20 5.94 -47.15 -1.47
CA LEU A 20 6.30 -45.80 -1.86
C LEU A 20 6.92 -45.79 -3.25
N THR A 21 6.54 -44.82 -4.07
CA THR A 21 7.22 -44.55 -5.35
C THR A 21 8.50 -43.76 -5.13
N ASN A 22 9.37 -43.68 -6.16
CA ASN A 22 10.57 -42.81 -6.13
C ASN A 22 10.24 -41.35 -5.95
N GLU A 23 9.00 -40.94 -6.22
CA GLU A 23 8.48 -39.60 -6.04
C GLU A 23 7.86 -39.36 -4.64
N GLY A 24 7.94 -40.36 -3.74
CA GLY A 24 7.38 -40.29 -2.38
C GLY A 24 5.86 -40.47 -2.31
N LYS A 25 5.18 -40.89 -3.38
CA LYS A 25 3.75 -41.22 -3.36
C LYS A 25 3.52 -42.58 -2.71
N ALA A 26 2.59 -42.65 -1.74
CA ALA A 26 2.22 -43.89 -1.08
C ALA A 26 1.02 -44.54 -1.76
N TYR A 27 1.05 -45.86 -1.88
CA TYR A 27 -0.04 -46.71 -2.32
C TYR A 27 -0.23 -47.84 -1.33
N CYS A 28 -1.48 -48.14 -0.95
CA CYS A 28 -1.79 -49.24 -0.04
C CYS A 28 -2.91 -50.11 -0.65
N TRP A 29 -2.91 -51.43 -0.28
CA TRP A 29 -3.91 -52.41 -0.67
C TRP A 29 -4.00 -53.52 0.37
N GLY A 30 -5.09 -54.28 0.36
CA GLY A 30 -5.44 -55.30 1.33
C GLY A 30 -6.70 -54.93 2.12
N LEU A 31 -6.76 -55.40 3.37
CA LEU A 31 -7.86 -55.15 4.30
C LEU A 31 -7.95 -53.67 4.65
N ASN A 32 -9.18 -53.15 4.76
CA ASN A 32 -9.44 -51.75 5.00
C ASN A 32 -10.60 -51.45 5.98
N GLU A 33 -11.06 -52.45 6.72
CA GLU A 33 -12.18 -52.24 7.67
C GLU A 33 -12.02 -51.10 8.63
N TYR A 34 -10.79 -50.73 8.96
CA TYR A 34 -10.44 -49.62 9.86
C TYR A 34 -9.85 -48.40 9.14
N GLY A 35 -9.96 -48.34 7.80
CA GLY A 35 -9.40 -47.25 7.01
C GLY A 35 -7.89 -47.27 6.85
N GLN A 36 -7.24 -48.45 7.09
CA GLN A 36 -5.78 -48.59 7.09
C GLN A 36 -5.11 -48.39 5.74
N LEU A 37 -5.85 -48.37 4.64
CA LEU A 37 -5.35 -48.04 3.31
C LEU A 37 -5.25 -46.50 3.10
N GLY A 38 -5.75 -45.71 4.00
CA GLY A 38 -5.62 -44.24 3.94
C GLY A 38 -6.22 -43.58 2.69
N ASN A 39 -7.25 -44.17 2.10
CA ASN A 39 -7.88 -43.74 0.86
C ASN A 39 -9.29 -43.12 1.03
N ASN A 40 -9.61 -42.68 2.26
CA ASN A 40 -10.93 -42.19 2.66
C ASN A 40 -12.08 -43.18 2.47
N SER A 41 -11.77 -44.49 2.55
CA SER A 41 -12.72 -45.59 2.43
C SER A 41 -12.40 -46.60 3.50
N THR A 42 -13.38 -47.44 3.86
CA THR A 42 -13.21 -48.63 4.66
C THR A 42 -13.36 -49.90 3.85
N THR A 43 -13.37 -49.77 2.50
CA THR A 43 -13.53 -50.91 1.58
C THR A 43 -12.14 -51.49 1.28
N ASP A 44 -12.03 -52.81 1.36
CA ASP A 44 -10.83 -53.57 0.99
C ASP A 44 -10.45 -53.34 -0.45
N SER A 45 -9.16 -53.47 -0.79
CA SER A 45 -8.69 -53.37 -2.14
C SER A 45 -7.64 -54.43 -2.47
N SER A 46 -7.85 -55.17 -3.53
CA SER A 46 -6.85 -56.13 -4.06
C SER A 46 -5.83 -55.47 -4.99
N ILE A 47 -5.95 -54.18 -5.29
CA ILE A 47 -5.04 -53.42 -6.13
C ILE A 47 -4.47 -52.24 -5.34
N PRO A 48 -3.22 -51.79 -5.64
CA PRO A 48 -2.66 -50.60 -5.05
C PRO A 48 -3.53 -49.38 -5.31
N LEU A 49 -4.13 -48.84 -4.27
CA LEU A 49 -4.83 -47.58 -4.28
C LEU A 49 -3.88 -46.49 -3.78
N ALA A 50 -3.85 -45.36 -4.43
CA ALA A 50 -3.13 -44.23 -3.92
C ALA A 50 -3.65 -43.95 -2.50
N VAL A 51 -2.76 -43.91 -1.51
CA VAL A 51 -3.08 -43.30 -0.24
C VAL A 51 -3.53 -41.90 -0.64
N SER A 52 -4.79 -41.59 -0.34
CA SER A 52 -5.22 -40.23 -0.50
C SER A 52 -4.14 -39.43 0.19
N SER A 53 -3.42 -38.59 -0.53
CA SER A 53 -2.77 -37.48 0.13
C SER A 53 -3.94 -36.70 0.72
N VAL A 54 -4.33 -37.10 1.89
CA VAL A 54 -4.97 -36.19 2.82
C VAL A 54 -3.88 -35.13 2.90
N GLY A 55 -3.99 -34.12 2.10
CA GLY A 55 -3.29 -32.87 2.40
C GLY A 55 -3.60 -32.73 3.86
N VAL A 56 -2.56 -32.65 4.71
CA VAL A 56 -2.75 -32.74 6.16
C VAL A 56 -3.91 -31.81 6.40
N ASN A 57 -5.12 -32.42 6.57
CA ASN A 57 -6.33 -31.62 6.73
C ASN A 57 -6.12 -30.99 8.09
N VAL A 58 -5.59 -29.81 8.08
CA VAL A 58 -5.32 -29.07 9.30
C VAL A 58 -6.71 -28.78 9.83
N PRO A 59 -7.12 -29.40 10.94
CA PRO A 59 -8.47 -29.29 11.45
C PRO A 59 -8.68 -27.92 12.06
N VAL A 60 -8.53 -26.91 11.24
CA VAL A 60 -8.67 -25.51 11.64
C VAL A 60 -9.54 -24.76 10.66
N GLU A 61 -10.34 -23.91 11.23
CA GLU A 61 -11.18 -22.94 10.57
C GLU A 61 -10.60 -21.54 10.74
N GLN A 62 -10.45 -20.78 9.67
CA GLN A 62 -10.20 -19.36 9.78
C GLN A 62 -11.52 -18.65 10.10
N SER A 63 -11.69 -18.29 11.37
CA SER A 63 -12.98 -17.91 11.96
C SER A 63 -13.08 -16.45 12.37
N ALA A 64 -11.93 -15.75 12.48
CA ALA A 64 -11.94 -14.40 12.98
C ALA A 64 -10.81 -13.55 12.43
N SER A 65 -11.07 -12.23 12.33
CA SER A 65 -10.02 -11.26 12.01
C SER A 65 -10.35 -9.87 12.53
N ARG A 66 -9.30 -9.07 12.75
CA ARG A 66 -9.40 -7.63 12.99
C ARG A 66 -8.18 -6.92 12.46
N LEU A 67 -8.39 -5.75 11.86
CA LEU A 67 -7.33 -4.91 11.32
C LEU A 67 -7.03 -3.74 12.26
N TYR A 68 -5.74 -3.38 12.36
CA TYR A 68 -5.25 -2.35 13.25
C TYR A 68 -4.31 -1.40 12.51
N LYS A 69 -4.31 -0.13 12.95
CA LYS A 69 -3.29 0.84 12.54
C LYS A 69 -1.91 0.32 12.91
N TRP A 70 -0.95 0.67 12.08
CA TRP A 70 0.44 0.38 12.35
C TRP A 70 0.93 1.08 13.63
N ASN A 71 1.66 0.35 14.43
CA ASN A 71 2.56 0.85 15.45
C ASN A 71 3.78 -0.08 15.52
N ASN A 72 4.91 0.45 15.94
CA ASN A 72 6.14 -0.34 16.06
C ASN A 72 6.24 -1.04 17.43
N ALA A 73 5.17 -1.68 17.89
CA ALA A 73 5.08 -2.33 19.19
C ALA A 73 4.52 -3.76 19.06
N VAL A 74 4.77 -4.62 20.07
CA VAL A 74 4.18 -5.96 20.13
C VAL A 74 2.66 -5.88 20.25
N GLN A 75 2.16 -4.92 21.01
CA GLN A 75 0.71 -4.62 21.09
C GLN A 75 0.23 -3.96 19.79
N PRO A 76 -0.90 -4.37 19.22
CA PRO A 76 -1.44 -3.72 18.03
C PRO A 76 -1.86 -2.28 18.35
N GLY A 77 -1.88 -1.45 17.30
CA GLY A 77 -2.39 -0.09 17.39
C GLY A 77 -3.91 -0.01 17.52
N THR A 78 -4.48 1.17 17.26
CA THR A 78 -5.95 1.36 17.25
C THR A 78 -6.59 0.50 16.17
N PRO A 79 -7.73 -0.14 16.43
CA PRO A 79 -8.48 -0.83 15.39
C PRO A 79 -8.89 0.08 14.23
N LEU A 80 -8.76 -0.42 13.00
CA LEU A 80 -9.25 0.25 11.79
C LEU A 80 -10.73 -0.01 11.55
N ALA A 81 -11.24 -1.15 12.04
CA ALA A 81 -12.64 -1.55 11.95
C ALA A 81 -13.04 -2.45 13.12
N ALA A 82 -14.32 -2.75 13.23
CA ALA A 82 -14.81 -3.78 14.13
C ALA A 82 -14.26 -5.17 13.77
N THR A 83 -14.37 -6.13 14.66
CA THR A 83 -14.02 -7.53 14.41
C THR A 83 -14.85 -8.06 13.24
N ASN A 84 -14.19 -8.81 12.35
CA ASN A 84 -14.79 -9.41 11.15
C ASN A 84 -15.42 -8.39 10.18
N ALA A 85 -15.05 -7.12 10.28
CA ALA A 85 -15.52 -6.08 9.39
C ALA A 85 -14.43 -5.66 8.40
N VAL A 86 -14.86 -5.20 7.23
CA VAL A 86 -13.98 -4.63 6.22
C VAL A 86 -13.36 -3.34 6.76
N ALA A 87 -12.05 -3.22 6.66
CA ALA A 87 -11.32 -2.02 7.04
C ALA A 87 -10.89 -1.23 5.80
N THR A 88 -10.80 0.10 5.91
CA THR A 88 -10.13 0.91 4.90
C THR A 88 -8.76 1.33 5.42
N LEU A 89 -7.73 1.11 4.62
CA LEU A 89 -6.37 1.57 4.96
C LEU A 89 -6.35 3.11 4.97
N PRO A 90 -5.64 3.73 5.93
CA PRO A 90 -5.66 5.19 6.08
C PRO A 90 -4.99 5.91 4.93
N GLU A 91 -3.91 5.32 4.37
CA GLU A 91 -3.07 5.93 3.35
C GLU A 91 -2.54 4.86 2.40
N VAL A 92 -2.26 5.26 1.17
CA VAL A 92 -1.54 4.44 0.19
C VAL A 92 -0.12 4.18 0.69
N GLY A 93 0.36 2.95 0.55
CA GLY A 93 1.69 2.56 1.03
C GLY A 93 1.80 2.37 2.54
N SER A 94 0.69 2.47 3.29
CA SER A 94 0.73 2.35 4.74
C SER A 94 1.02 0.92 5.20
N SER A 95 1.73 0.81 6.33
CA SER A 95 1.81 -0.44 7.07
C SER A 95 0.60 -0.59 7.98
N PHE A 96 0.20 -1.83 8.22
CA PHE A 96 -0.94 -2.17 9.06
C PHE A 96 -0.76 -3.57 9.65
N ARG A 97 -1.65 -3.96 10.55
CA ARG A 97 -1.63 -5.28 11.17
C ARG A 97 -2.97 -5.98 10.99
N ILE A 98 -2.93 -7.25 10.67
CA ILE A 98 -4.11 -8.11 10.68
C ILE A 98 -3.92 -9.14 11.77
N ARG A 99 -4.79 -9.17 12.77
CA ARG A 99 -4.94 -10.29 13.67
C ARG A 99 -5.87 -11.30 13.02
N VAL A 100 -5.39 -12.54 12.86
CA VAL A 100 -6.17 -13.66 12.32
C VAL A 100 -6.38 -14.69 13.40
N GLY A 101 -7.58 -15.25 13.46
CA GLY A 101 -7.94 -16.33 14.35
C GLY A 101 -8.14 -17.64 13.60
N LEU A 102 -7.46 -18.67 14.02
CA LEU A 102 -7.66 -20.05 13.54
C LEU A 102 -8.18 -20.90 14.68
N THR A 103 -9.42 -21.41 14.54
CA THR A 103 -10.07 -22.26 15.52
C THR A 103 -9.82 -23.73 15.21
N ALA A 104 -9.38 -24.49 16.19
CA ALA A 104 -9.27 -25.93 16.07
C ALA A 104 -10.66 -26.57 16.07
N ASP A 105 -10.98 -27.30 14.97
CA ASP A 105 -12.29 -27.92 14.79
C ASP A 105 -12.36 -29.32 15.42
N GLY A 106 -13.50 -29.62 15.99
CA GLY A 106 -14.01 -30.89 16.50
C GLY A 106 -12.97 -31.93 16.93
N ASN A 107 -12.77 -32.19 18.19
CA ASN A 107 -11.92 -33.25 18.78
C ASN A 107 -10.45 -33.33 18.31
N LYS A 108 -9.96 -32.33 17.61
CA LYS A 108 -8.59 -32.27 17.10
C LYS A 108 -7.83 -31.10 17.71
N THR A 109 -6.57 -31.31 18.02
CA THR A 109 -5.69 -30.30 18.63
C THR A 109 -4.56 -29.98 17.66
N LEU A 110 -4.21 -28.69 17.55
CA LEU A 110 -2.96 -28.26 16.93
C LEU A 110 -1.85 -28.35 17.96
N GLN A 111 -1.06 -29.39 17.90
CA GLN A 111 0.06 -29.59 18.81
C GLN A 111 1.12 -28.49 18.65
N ASN A 112 1.73 -28.13 19.76
CA ASN A 112 2.92 -27.28 19.74
C ASN A 112 4.07 -28.02 19.02
N THR A 113 4.82 -27.31 18.21
CA THR A 113 5.77 -27.78 17.21
C THR A 113 7.09 -28.32 17.73
N THR A 114 7.27 -28.49 19.04
CA THR A 114 8.54 -28.95 19.59
C THR A 114 8.73 -30.47 19.54
N VAL A 115 7.72 -31.22 19.07
CA VAL A 115 7.79 -32.70 18.96
C VAL A 115 7.36 -33.13 17.55
N PRO A 116 8.21 -33.84 16.76
CA PRO A 116 7.80 -34.44 15.50
C PRO A 116 6.83 -35.62 15.71
N PRO A 117 5.84 -35.88 14.83
CA PRO A 117 5.62 -35.26 13.51
C PRO A 117 4.46 -34.27 13.57
N GLY A 118 4.69 -33.00 13.40
CA GLY A 118 3.57 -32.09 13.35
C GLY A 118 3.85 -30.62 13.32
N ASN A 119 4.99 -30.20 12.79
CA ASN A 119 5.19 -28.77 12.51
C ASN A 119 4.26 -28.34 11.40
N MET A 120 3.00 -28.00 11.76
CA MET A 120 2.15 -27.34 10.82
C MET A 120 2.75 -25.99 10.45
N LYS A 121 3.29 -25.92 9.25
CA LYS A 121 3.71 -24.66 8.66
C LYS A 121 2.53 -24.01 8.00
N LEU A 122 2.32 -22.77 8.36
CA LEU A 122 1.28 -21.91 7.82
C LEU A 122 1.91 -20.81 6.98
N ARG A 123 1.18 -20.32 5.99
CA ARG A 123 1.55 -19.20 5.14
C ARG A 123 0.35 -18.29 4.93
N ALA A 124 0.59 -17.00 4.79
CA ALA A 124 -0.46 -16.05 4.43
C ALA A 124 -0.50 -15.82 2.91
N GLN A 125 -1.70 -15.73 2.37
CA GLN A 125 -1.98 -15.39 0.99
C GLN A 125 -2.95 -14.21 0.91
N TYR A 126 -2.90 -13.49 -0.20
CA TYR A 126 -3.84 -12.42 -0.51
C TYR A 126 -4.33 -12.52 -1.95
N ALA A 127 -5.48 -11.93 -2.21
CA ALA A 127 -6.03 -11.81 -3.56
C ALA A 127 -6.82 -10.51 -3.69
N LYS A 128 -6.85 -9.96 -4.91
CA LYS A 128 -7.80 -8.91 -5.26
C LYS A 128 -9.21 -9.49 -5.22
N LYS A 129 -10.12 -8.80 -4.54
CA LYS A 129 -11.53 -9.21 -4.48
C LYS A 129 -12.22 -8.87 -5.80
N THR A 130 -12.27 -9.82 -6.71
CA THR A 130 -12.93 -9.69 -8.01
C THR A 130 -14.38 -10.18 -8.00
N ALA A 131 -14.80 -10.84 -6.91
CA ALA A 131 -16.12 -11.43 -6.73
C ALA A 131 -16.89 -10.74 -5.57
N ALA A 132 -18.15 -11.12 -5.40
CA ALA A 132 -19.01 -10.57 -4.35
C ALA A 132 -18.50 -10.87 -2.92
N SER A 133 -17.78 -11.99 -2.75
CA SER A 133 -17.18 -12.40 -1.47
C SER A 133 -15.77 -12.91 -1.66
N CYS A 134 -14.97 -12.90 -0.59
CA CYS A 134 -13.63 -13.48 -0.60
C CYS A 134 -13.64 -15.00 -0.83
N SER A 135 -14.68 -15.70 -0.41
CA SER A 135 -14.85 -17.14 -0.64
C SER A 135 -15.05 -17.49 -2.12
N ALA A 136 -15.52 -16.54 -2.94
CA ALA A 136 -15.73 -16.72 -4.36
C ALA A 136 -14.51 -16.32 -5.22
N VAL A 137 -13.42 -15.89 -4.62
CA VAL A 137 -12.17 -15.60 -5.34
C VAL A 137 -11.60 -16.89 -5.93
N PRO A 138 -11.31 -16.95 -7.24
CA PRO A 138 -10.75 -18.14 -7.87
C PRO A 138 -9.45 -18.61 -7.20
N SER A 139 -9.23 -19.92 -7.14
CA SER A 139 -8.05 -20.48 -6.47
C SER A 139 -6.73 -20.03 -7.09
N GLY A 140 -6.71 -19.74 -8.39
CA GLY A 140 -5.53 -19.26 -9.13
C GLY A 140 -5.16 -17.79 -8.87
N ASP A 141 -6.06 -17.00 -8.30
CA ASP A 141 -5.86 -15.55 -8.05
C ASP A 141 -5.13 -15.28 -6.72
N TRP A 142 -5.02 -16.29 -5.86
CA TRP A 142 -4.36 -16.16 -4.57
C TRP A 142 -2.84 -16.15 -4.72
N GLN A 143 -2.21 -15.14 -4.17
CA GLN A 143 -0.77 -14.92 -4.18
C GLN A 143 -0.19 -15.02 -2.77
N ASN A 144 1.01 -15.57 -2.66
CA ASN A 144 1.72 -15.60 -1.39
C ASN A 144 2.12 -14.17 -0.97
N ILE A 145 1.94 -13.87 0.30
CA ILE A 145 2.53 -12.66 0.89
C ILE A 145 4.01 -12.94 1.11
N THR A 146 4.86 -12.12 0.48
CA THR A 146 6.32 -12.22 0.54
C THR A 146 6.92 -10.93 1.07
N THR A 147 8.24 -10.81 1.09
CA THR A 147 8.92 -9.55 1.42
C THR A 147 8.87 -8.53 0.30
N ASN A 148 8.50 -8.94 -0.93
CA ASN A 148 8.53 -8.11 -2.15
C ASN A 148 7.21 -8.08 -2.94
N SER A 149 6.17 -8.82 -2.52
CA SER A 149 4.86 -8.78 -3.19
C SER A 149 4.16 -7.42 -3.01
N SER A 150 3.12 -7.15 -3.82
CA SER A 150 2.34 -5.89 -3.72
C SER A 150 1.65 -5.72 -2.36
N LEU A 151 1.19 -6.80 -1.73
CA LEU A 151 0.97 -6.87 -0.29
C LEU A 151 2.14 -7.64 0.31
N ARG A 152 2.97 -6.98 1.09
CA ARG A 152 4.20 -7.59 1.64
C ARG A 152 4.23 -7.57 3.16
N TYR A 153 5.16 -8.33 3.75
CA TYR A 153 5.50 -8.15 5.14
C TYR A 153 6.21 -6.81 5.35
N ALA A 154 5.86 -6.10 6.42
CA ALA A 154 6.43 -4.79 6.71
C ALA A 154 7.93 -4.87 7.02
N VAL A 155 8.68 -3.89 6.55
CA VAL A 155 10.15 -3.82 6.73
C VAL A 155 10.51 -3.55 8.20
N THR A 156 9.70 -2.74 8.90
CA THR A 156 9.89 -2.37 10.30
C THR A 156 8.83 -3.02 11.18
N GLY A 157 9.14 -3.27 12.43
CA GLY A 157 8.18 -3.82 13.40
C GLY A 157 8.79 -4.80 14.38
N PRO A 158 7.98 -5.38 15.26
CA PRO A 158 8.40 -6.44 16.16
C PRO A 158 9.00 -7.63 15.40
N ALA A 159 9.94 -8.33 16.03
CA ALA A 159 10.59 -9.45 15.39
C ALA A 159 9.59 -10.57 15.03
N HIS A 160 9.89 -11.29 13.94
CA HIS A 160 9.14 -12.47 13.54
C HIS A 160 9.13 -13.52 14.67
N GLN A 161 7.98 -14.16 14.86
CA GLN A 161 7.72 -15.15 15.93
C GLN A 161 7.86 -14.60 17.37
N THR A 162 7.88 -13.29 17.57
CA THR A 162 7.71 -12.74 18.92
C THR A 162 6.34 -13.11 19.45
N ALA A 163 6.28 -13.71 20.64
CA ALA A 163 5.02 -14.06 21.29
C ALA A 163 4.17 -12.81 21.51
N ILE A 164 2.88 -12.88 21.16
CA ILE A 164 1.92 -11.84 21.49
C ILE A 164 1.36 -12.11 22.88
N SER A 165 1.39 -11.10 23.74
CA SER A 165 0.79 -11.19 25.08
C SER A 165 -0.70 -10.93 25.03
N ALA A 166 -1.41 -11.41 26.05
CA ALA A 166 -2.81 -11.03 26.27
C ALA A 166 -2.92 -9.51 26.37
N ILE A 167 -3.79 -8.92 25.55
CA ILE A 167 -4.11 -7.51 25.60
C ILE A 167 -5.29 -7.35 26.55
N SER A 168 -5.20 -6.41 27.48
CA SER A 168 -6.29 -6.04 28.38
C SER A 168 -7.57 -5.59 27.64
N ASP A 169 -7.42 -5.17 26.40
CA ASP A 169 -8.50 -4.87 25.46
C ASP A 169 -8.64 -6.01 24.45
N ASN A 170 -9.18 -7.12 24.92
CA ASN A 170 -9.51 -8.22 24.01
C ASN A 170 -10.99 -8.18 23.55
N PRO A 171 -11.43 -7.13 22.81
CA PRO A 171 -12.69 -7.14 22.12
C PRO A 171 -12.51 -7.73 20.72
N VAL A 172 -11.54 -8.65 20.56
CA VAL A 172 -11.24 -9.17 19.22
C VAL A 172 -12.37 -10.05 18.74
N LEU A 173 -13.15 -10.61 19.65
CA LEU A 173 -14.23 -11.51 19.27
C LEU A 173 -15.38 -11.35 20.27
N PRO A 174 -16.63 -11.53 19.86
CA PRO A 174 -17.77 -11.38 20.73
C PRO A 174 -17.65 -12.36 21.92
N THR A 175 -18.19 -11.96 23.02
CA THR A 175 -18.18 -12.52 24.37
C THR A 175 -18.65 -13.97 24.51
N ASN A 176 -18.43 -14.84 23.57
CA ASN A 176 -18.72 -16.25 23.67
C ASN A 176 -17.47 -17.01 24.05
N SER A 177 -17.37 -17.42 25.29
CA SER A 177 -16.66 -18.57 25.92
C SER A 177 -15.52 -19.29 25.17
N HIS A 178 -14.89 -18.73 24.15
CA HIS A 178 -13.77 -19.33 23.44
C HIS A 178 -12.49 -18.96 24.14
N ASN A 179 -11.74 -19.97 24.54
CA ASN A 179 -10.38 -19.79 25.03
C ASN A 179 -9.48 -19.38 23.88
N TYR A 180 -8.97 -18.15 23.92
CA TYR A 180 -8.00 -17.66 22.94
C TYR A 180 -6.58 -18.05 23.35
N VAL A 181 -5.82 -18.57 22.40
CA VAL A 181 -4.42 -18.91 22.57
C VAL A 181 -3.58 -17.90 21.75
N HIS A 182 -2.91 -17.01 22.45
CA HIS A 182 -2.03 -16.04 21.83
C HIS A 182 -0.82 -16.71 21.23
N GLN A 183 -0.60 -16.52 19.94
CA GLN A 183 0.50 -17.13 19.20
C GLN A 183 1.66 -16.14 19.02
N SER A 184 1.89 -15.65 17.81
CA SER A 184 3.06 -14.84 17.53
C SER A 184 2.84 -13.79 16.45
N ILE A 185 3.78 -12.85 16.39
CA ILE A 185 3.96 -11.90 15.29
C ILE A 185 4.45 -12.64 14.05
N VAL A 186 3.81 -12.41 12.93
CA VAL A 186 4.20 -12.92 11.61
C VAL A 186 4.74 -11.77 10.76
N ARG A 187 6.06 -11.65 10.73
CA ARG A 187 6.80 -10.63 9.97
C ARG A 187 8.15 -11.20 9.49
N PRO A 188 8.16 -12.16 8.58
CA PRO A 188 9.39 -12.62 7.96
C PRO A 188 10.19 -11.48 7.34
N THR A 189 11.50 -11.53 7.46
CA THR A 189 12.42 -10.52 6.90
C THR A 189 13.13 -11.00 5.65
N THR A 190 12.99 -12.27 5.33
CA THR A 190 13.57 -12.92 4.13
C THR A 190 12.57 -13.88 3.51
N ASP A 191 12.63 -14.07 2.21
CA ASP A 191 11.74 -14.99 1.49
C ASP A 191 12.03 -16.49 1.80
N SER A 192 13.13 -16.80 2.47
CA SER A 192 13.44 -18.17 2.91
C SER A 192 12.64 -18.63 4.14
N SER A 193 11.93 -17.74 4.82
CA SER A 193 11.18 -18.03 6.05
C SER A 193 9.77 -17.43 6.06
N LEU A 194 9.05 -17.49 4.94
CA LEU A 194 7.69 -16.94 4.80
C LEU A 194 6.64 -17.72 5.59
N THR A 195 7.02 -18.81 6.22
CA THR A 195 6.12 -19.66 6.99
C THR A 195 6.13 -19.29 8.48
N PHE A 196 5.02 -19.52 9.12
CA PHE A 196 4.89 -19.42 10.57
C PHE A 196 4.25 -20.69 11.15
N THR A 197 4.42 -20.90 12.43
CA THR A 197 3.92 -22.06 13.14
C THR A 197 3.12 -21.62 14.36
N ASN A 198 2.40 -22.54 14.97
CA ASN A 198 1.80 -22.27 16.28
C ASN A 198 2.89 -22.30 17.37
N TYR A 199 2.96 -21.22 18.13
CA TYR A 199 3.88 -21.07 19.27
C TYR A 199 3.40 -21.87 20.49
N GLN A 200 2.09 -21.98 20.66
CA GLN A 200 1.43 -22.77 21.69
C GLN A 200 0.46 -23.76 21.06
N GLY A 201 0.21 -24.88 21.73
CA GLY A 201 -0.83 -25.81 21.34
C GLY A 201 -2.20 -25.12 21.33
N ILE A 202 -3.07 -25.51 20.41
CA ILE A 202 -4.45 -25.04 20.30
C ILE A 202 -5.32 -26.28 20.44
N GLU A 203 -6.07 -26.36 21.53
CA GLU A 203 -6.96 -27.47 21.79
C GLU A 203 -8.27 -27.34 21.03
N SER A 204 -9.02 -28.43 20.96
CA SER A 204 -10.36 -28.45 20.37
C SER A 204 -11.23 -27.33 20.91
N GLY A 205 -11.83 -26.54 20.01
CA GLY A 205 -12.66 -25.38 20.35
C GLY A 205 -11.89 -24.13 20.77
N GLN A 206 -10.56 -24.17 20.83
CA GLN A 206 -9.74 -22.97 21.06
C GLN A 206 -9.40 -22.28 19.75
N THR A 207 -9.18 -20.97 19.82
CA THR A 207 -8.75 -20.14 18.68
C THR A 207 -7.35 -19.60 18.91
N GLY A 208 -6.41 -19.99 18.07
CA GLY A 208 -5.09 -19.39 18.00
C GLY A 208 -5.13 -18.04 17.31
N LEU A 209 -4.42 -17.04 17.84
CA LEU A 209 -4.35 -15.69 17.29
C LEU A 209 -2.94 -15.36 16.83
N TRP A 210 -2.79 -14.95 15.59
CA TRP A 210 -1.54 -14.45 15.00
C TRP A 210 -1.70 -13.03 14.50
N ASP A 211 -0.63 -12.25 14.60
CA ASP A 211 -0.59 -10.89 14.07
C ASP A 211 0.29 -10.82 12.82
N LEU A 212 -0.34 -10.76 11.65
CA LEU A 212 0.33 -10.49 10.37
C LEU A 212 0.69 -9.02 10.29
N VAL A 213 1.97 -8.70 10.18
CA VAL A 213 2.45 -7.31 10.07
C VAL A 213 2.77 -7.02 8.61
N LEU A 214 1.91 -6.25 7.97
CA LEU A 214 1.86 -6.10 6.53
C LEU A 214 2.07 -4.64 6.10
N ALA A 215 2.42 -4.44 4.84
CA ALA A 215 2.51 -3.13 4.19
C ALA A 215 1.93 -3.19 2.78
N ASP A 216 1.21 -2.16 2.40
CA ASP A 216 0.85 -1.88 1.02
C ASP A 216 2.13 -1.48 0.25
N ASN A 217 2.50 -2.25 -0.76
CA ASN A 217 3.69 -2.06 -1.59
C ASN A 217 3.29 -1.90 -3.06
N GLY A 218 2.24 -1.11 -3.31
CA GLY A 218 1.74 -0.84 -4.65
C GLY A 218 0.52 -1.68 -5.02
N LEU A 219 -0.35 -1.97 -4.06
CA LEU A 219 -1.69 -2.47 -4.34
C LEU A 219 -2.50 -1.44 -5.14
N GLU A 220 -3.43 -1.92 -5.94
CA GLU A 220 -4.37 -1.02 -6.64
C GLU A 220 -5.19 -0.22 -5.61
N GLN A 221 -5.30 1.08 -5.85
CA GLN A 221 -5.99 2.00 -4.95
C GLN A 221 -7.51 1.82 -5.01
N ASN A 222 -8.18 2.21 -3.92
CA ASN A 222 -9.64 2.13 -3.80
C ASN A 222 -10.20 0.74 -4.12
N THR A 223 -9.40 -0.31 -3.88
CA THR A 223 -9.65 -1.70 -4.28
C THR A 223 -9.70 -2.59 -3.04
N SER A 224 -10.64 -3.53 -3.02
CA SER A 224 -10.75 -4.50 -1.94
C SER A 224 -9.86 -5.71 -2.16
N TYR A 225 -9.25 -6.16 -1.08
CA TYR A 225 -8.39 -7.33 -1.02
C TYR A 225 -8.83 -8.29 0.10
N CYS A 226 -8.65 -9.56 -0.17
CA CYS A 226 -8.89 -10.65 0.77
C CYS A 226 -7.56 -11.24 1.24
N VAL A 227 -7.52 -11.70 2.49
CA VAL A 227 -6.38 -12.45 3.04
C VAL A 227 -6.85 -13.79 3.55
N ARG A 228 -6.01 -14.82 3.41
CA ARG A 228 -6.24 -16.13 4.00
C ARG A 228 -4.95 -16.74 4.52
N VAL A 229 -5.08 -17.68 5.44
CA VAL A 229 -3.99 -18.53 5.89
C VAL A 229 -4.14 -19.90 5.21
N VAL A 230 -3.03 -20.44 4.73
CA VAL A 230 -2.97 -21.76 4.08
C VAL A 230 -1.90 -22.60 4.74
N THR A 231 -1.93 -23.91 4.53
CA THR A 231 -0.84 -24.80 4.93
C THR A 231 0.34 -24.64 3.96
N ASP A 232 1.54 -24.79 4.49
CA ASP A 232 2.77 -24.79 3.70
C ASP A 232 3.62 -26.02 4.03
N THR A 233 3.11 -27.17 3.70
CA THR A 233 3.86 -28.41 3.80
C THR A 233 4.66 -28.63 2.51
N THR A 234 5.81 -29.33 2.59
CA THR A 234 6.62 -29.71 1.42
C THR A 234 5.84 -30.54 0.41
N ALA A 235 4.82 -31.28 0.87
CA ALA A 235 3.98 -32.13 0.02
C ALA A 235 2.84 -31.36 -0.69
N ALA A 236 2.40 -30.24 -0.12
CA ALA A 236 1.28 -29.46 -0.64
C ALA A 236 1.42 -27.97 -0.25
N PRO A 237 2.38 -27.24 -0.85
CA PRO A 237 2.56 -25.83 -0.55
C PRO A 237 1.33 -25.03 -0.98
N GLY A 238 0.77 -24.26 -0.03
CA GLY A 238 -0.38 -23.39 -0.29
C GLY A 238 -1.75 -24.09 -0.35
N SER A 239 -1.87 -25.33 0.16
CA SER A 239 -3.17 -25.99 0.31
C SER A 239 -4.05 -25.26 1.31
N SER A 240 -5.34 -25.17 1.02
CA SER A 240 -6.31 -24.56 1.97
C SER A 240 -6.32 -25.32 3.29
N ILE A 241 -6.62 -24.63 4.37
CA ILE A 241 -7.06 -25.23 5.64
C ILE A 241 -8.49 -25.80 5.46
N ASP A 242 -9.03 -26.48 6.48
CA ASP A 242 -10.32 -27.17 6.39
C ASP A 242 -11.46 -26.25 5.92
N SER A 243 -11.59 -25.10 6.57
CA SER A 243 -12.67 -24.18 6.24
C SER A 243 -12.29 -22.71 6.49
N TYR A 244 -13.06 -21.85 5.84
CA TYR A 244 -12.97 -20.41 5.99
C TYR A 244 -14.36 -19.84 6.19
N THR A 245 -14.73 -19.54 7.41
CA THR A 245 -15.97 -18.79 7.69
C THR A 245 -15.72 -17.29 7.67
N MET A 246 -14.46 -16.88 7.80
CA MET A 246 -14.06 -15.48 7.76
C MET A 246 -12.75 -15.29 6.95
N TYR A 247 -12.78 -14.30 6.08
CA TYR A 247 -11.60 -13.78 5.41
C TYR A 247 -11.34 -12.36 5.90
N PRO A 248 -10.14 -12.03 6.39
CA PRO A 248 -9.75 -10.64 6.54
C PRO A 248 -9.93 -9.91 5.21
N GLU A 249 -10.74 -8.86 5.21
CA GLU A 249 -10.95 -8.02 4.04
C GLU A 249 -10.58 -6.59 4.35
N PHE A 250 -9.85 -5.96 3.44
CA PHE A 250 -9.57 -4.54 3.53
C PHE A 250 -9.66 -3.87 2.18
N LYS A 251 -9.94 -2.57 2.21
CA LYS A 251 -9.93 -1.69 1.06
C LYS A 251 -8.72 -0.77 1.15
N THR A 252 -7.97 -0.66 0.06
CA THR A 252 -6.87 0.28 -0.03
C THR A 252 -7.38 1.71 -0.06
N ALA A 253 -6.60 2.65 0.45
CA ALA A 253 -6.94 4.06 0.40
C ALA A 253 -7.07 4.55 -1.05
N PRO A 254 -7.93 5.54 -1.31
CA PRO A 254 -7.87 6.28 -2.57
C PRO A 254 -6.53 7.02 -2.63
N GLY A 255 -5.95 7.09 -3.82
CA GLY A 255 -4.77 7.91 -4.03
C GLY A 255 -5.10 9.39 -4.01
N SER A 256 -4.12 10.21 -3.68
CA SER A 256 -4.18 11.66 -3.71
C SER A 256 -3.15 12.24 -4.67
N LEU A 257 -3.47 13.42 -5.18
CA LEU A 257 -2.55 14.28 -5.89
C LEU A 257 -2.60 15.63 -5.19
N ASP A 258 -1.56 15.93 -4.44
CA ASP A 258 -1.51 17.10 -3.57
C ASP A 258 -0.41 18.06 -3.99
N ILE A 259 -0.66 19.34 -3.77
CA ILE A 259 0.31 20.41 -3.98
C ILE A 259 0.37 21.34 -2.77
N ARG A 260 1.58 21.73 -2.39
CA ARG A 260 1.79 22.71 -1.32
C ARG A 260 3.09 23.48 -1.50
N PHE A 261 3.17 24.60 -0.81
CA PHE A 261 4.47 25.19 -0.48
C PHE A 261 5.01 24.57 0.80
N ARG A 262 6.29 24.20 0.80
CA ARG A 262 6.98 23.69 1.99
C ARG A 262 8.32 24.37 2.20
N ASP A 263 8.82 24.36 3.43
CA ASP A 263 10.22 24.68 3.73
C ASP A 263 11.15 23.45 3.53
N ASN A 264 12.43 23.65 3.76
CA ASN A 264 13.41 22.55 3.63
C ASN A 264 13.32 21.51 4.77
N ALA A 265 12.66 21.84 5.87
CA ALA A 265 12.36 20.88 6.94
C ALA A 265 11.10 20.03 6.67
N GLY A 266 10.38 20.35 5.58
CA GLY A 266 9.17 19.63 5.18
C GLY A 266 7.87 20.21 5.75
N ALA A 267 7.92 21.29 6.53
CA ALA A 267 6.72 21.92 7.04
C ALA A 267 5.98 22.71 5.96
N THR A 268 4.64 22.68 5.99
CA THR A 268 3.80 23.44 5.06
C THR A 268 3.93 24.94 5.34
N VAL A 269 4.20 25.73 4.29
CA VAL A 269 4.17 27.18 4.34
C VAL A 269 2.75 27.65 4.08
N VAL A 270 2.11 28.17 5.13
CA VAL A 270 0.73 28.68 5.06
C VAL A 270 0.75 30.10 4.54
N ASN A 271 -0.18 30.45 3.63
CA ASN A 271 -0.30 31.77 3.01
C ASN A 271 1.02 32.30 2.44
N PRO A 272 1.67 31.59 1.51
CA PRO A 272 2.95 31.97 0.97
C PRO A 272 2.87 33.30 0.23
N VAL A 273 3.69 34.27 0.62
CA VAL A 273 3.81 35.57 -0.05
C VAL A 273 5.06 35.57 -0.92
N THR A 274 4.95 36.20 -2.09
CA THR A 274 6.08 36.44 -2.96
C THR A 274 6.26 37.95 -3.13
N ASN A 275 7.28 38.50 -2.48
CA ASN A 275 7.60 39.92 -2.53
C ASN A 275 8.55 40.19 -3.69
N PHE A 276 8.16 41.17 -4.53
CA PHE A 276 9.01 41.70 -5.57
C PHE A 276 9.95 42.76 -5.01
N ASP A 277 11.10 42.92 -5.63
CA ASP A 277 12.04 43.99 -5.29
C ASP A 277 11.38 45.35 -5.45
N ASN A 278 11.72 46.28 -4.58
CA ASN A 278 11.25 47.66 -4.69
C ASN A 278 11.76 48.28 -5.98
N SER A 279 10.89 48.98 -6.68
CA SER A 279 11.21 49.63 -7.95
C SER A 279 10.87 51.10 -7.92
N ILE A 280 11.72 51.93 -8.53
CA ILE A 280 11.46 53.36 -8.68
C ILE A 280 10.66 53.55 -9.95
N ILE A 281 9.43 54.08 -9.78
CA ILE A 281 8.53 54.34 -10.91
C ILE A 281 8.84 55.69 -11.52
N GLY A 282 9.04 55.72 -12.85
CA GLY A 282 9.35 56.91 -13.64
C GLY A 282 8.49 57.07 -14.88
N SER A 283 9.02 57.74 -15.88
CA SER A 283 8.38 57.96 -17.17
C SER A 283 8.46 56.78 -18.14
N SER A 284 9.13 55.70 -17.73
CA SER A 284 9.23 54.44 -18.49
C SER A 284 8.79 53.26 -17.62
N SER A 285 8.41 52.16 -18.26
CA SER A 285 8.13 50.91 -17.54
C SER A 285 9.35 50.34 -16.91
N VAL A 286 9.20 49.65 -15.77
CA VAL A 286 10.27 49.07 -14.97
C VAL A 286 10.04 47.59 -14.77
N ILE A 287 11.07 46.76 -14.79
CA ILE A 287 10.98 45.32 -14.47
C ILE A 287 11.45 45.12 -13.03
N THR A 288 10.65 44.43 -12.25
CA THR A 288 11.00 43.95 -10.92
C THR A 288 10.95 42.44 -10.84
N ASN A 289 11.67 41.83 -9.92
CA ASN A 289 11.85 40.40 -9.84
C ASN A 289 11.45 39.87 -8.46
N ALA A 290 11.05 38.63 -8.42
CA ALA A 290 10.78 37.88 -7.20
C ALA A 290 11.07 36.39 -7.38
N LEU A 291 11.27 35.66 -6.27
CA LEU A 291 11.32 34.22 -6.26
C LEU A 291 9.96 33.66 -5.83
N LEU A 292 9.28 32.99 -6.76
CA LEU A 292 8.05 32.23 -6.45
C LEU A 292 8.38 31.06 -5.55
N SER A 293 9.47 30.36 -5.84
CA SER A 293 10.02 29.28 -5.01
C SER A 293 11.53 29.43 -4.86
N ASN A 294 12.08 28.95 -3.76
CA ASN A 294 13.51 28.94 -3.47
C ASN A 294 13.94 27.57 -2.91
N SER A 295 15.21 27.40 -2.59
CA SER A 295 15.75 26.14 -2.11
C SER A 295 15.65 25.92 -0.60
N SER A 296 15.21 26.91 0.18
CA SER A 296 15.29 26.86 1.63
C SER A 296 13.95 27.03 2.37
N SER A 297 13.19 28.05 2.03
CA SER A 297 12.02 28.45 2.83
C SER A 297 10.68 28.29 2.10
N LYS A 298 10.69 28.14 0.78
CA LYS A 298 9.48 28.11 -0.03
C LYS A 298 9.70 27.28 -1.31
N GLN A 299 9.53 25.97 -1.21
CA GLN A 299 9.58 25.02 -2.32
C GLN A 299 8.16 24.66 -2.74
N ILE A 300 7.91 24.47 -4.03
CA ILE A 300 6.65 23.92 -4.51
C ILE A 300 6.78 22.39 -4.51
N GLU A 301 6.00 21.71 -3.69
CA GLU A 301 6.00 20.25 -3.60
C GLU A 301 4.74 19.69 -4.22
N VAL A 302 4.90 18.66 -5.05
CA VAL A 302 3.80 17.82 -5.53
C VAL A 302 4.03 16.42 -5.02
N THR A 303 3.00 15.84 -4.41
CA THR A 303 2.97 14.43 -4.01
C THR A 303 1.88 13.72 -4.77
N ASN A 304 2.23 12.66 -5.51
CA ASN A 304 1.29 11.86 -6.26
C ASN A 304 1.28 10.43 -5.73
N THR A 305 0.16 10.02 -5.14
CA THR A 305 -0.11 8.65 -4.74
C THR A 305 -1.20 8.00 -5.59
N GLN A 306 -1.71 8.65 -6.63
CA GLN A 306 -2.71 8.09 -7.54
C GLN A 306 -2.06 7.13 -8.54
N THR A 307 -2.81 6.10 -8.95
CA THR A 307 -2.38 5.14 -9.98
C THR A 307 -2.33 5.74 -11.39
N SER A 308 -3.12 6.79 -11.66
CA SER A 308 -3.01 7.56 -12.88
C SER A 308 -1.82 8.51 -12.80
N SER A 309 -1.02 8.48 -13.80
CA SER A 309 0.39 8.81 -13.73
C SER A 309 0.76 10.20 -14.22
N GLY A 310 -0.05 10.84 -15.05
CA GLY A 310 0.20 12.18 -15.55
C GLY A 310 -0.41 13.26 -14.66
N TRP A 311 0.32 14.35 -14.45
CA TRP A 311 -0.20 15.53 -13.77
C TRP A 311 0.51 16.80 -14.22
N SER A 312 -0.13 17.93 -14.01
CA SER A 312 0.47 19.24 -14.26
C SER A 312 0.15 20.22 -13.15
N VAL A 313 1.13 21.07 -12.85
CA VAL A 313 1.03 22.21 -11.92
C VAL A 313 0.92 23.48 -12.71
N VAL A 314 -0.10 24.26 -12.43
CA VAL A 314 -0.37 25.53 -13.13
C VAL A 314 -0.48 26.66 -12.11
N LEU A 315 0.21 27.76 -12.38
CA LEU A 315 0.06 29.02 -11.68
C LEU A 315 -0.90 29.91 -12.47
N SER A 316 -1.95 30.43 -11.84
CA SER A 316 -2.92 31.34 -12.44
C SER A 316 -3.29 32.47 -11.49
N ALA A 317 -3.81 33.58 -12.01
CA ALA A 317 -4.40 34.60 -11.14
C ALA A 317 -5.73 34.10 -10.58
N SER A 318 -6.00 34.33 -9.31
CA SER A 318 -7.19 33.82 -8.60
C SER A 318 -8.49 34.40 -9.20
N ASP A 319 -8.48 35.65 -9.63
CA ASP A 319 -9.61 36.33 -10.28
C ASP A 319 -9.63 36.12 -11.81
N GLY A 320 -8.86 35.16 -12.31
CA GLY A 320 -8.81 34.79 -13.73
C GLY A 320 -8.21 35.88 -14.63
N VAL A 321 -8.69 35.96 -15.89
CA VAL A 321 -8.14 36.87 -16.94
C VAL A 321 -8.33 38.34 -16.62
N THR A 322 -9.29 38.70 -15.79
CA THR A 322 -9.62 40.08 -15.42
C THR A 322 -8.88 40.57 -14.19
N ALA A 323 -8.10 39.70 -13.55
CA ALA A 323 -7.28 40.02 -12.39
C ALA A 323 -6.31 41.19 -12.73
N LYS A 324 -6.02 41.99 -11.73
CA LYS A 324 -5.10 43.12 -11.82
C LYS A 324 -4.29 43.23 -10.54
N TRP A 325 -3.10 43.76 -10.65
CA TRP A 325 -2.39 44.28 -9.50
C TRP A 325 -3.21 45.42 -8.91
N LYS A 326 -3.60 45.31 -7.65
CA LYS A 326 -4.40 46.33 -6.93
C LYS A 326 -3.56 46.95 -5.83
N ARG A 327 -3.58 48.27 -5.74
CA ARG A 327 -2.88 49.01 -4.68
C ARG A 327 -3.59 48.80 -3.35
N THR A 328 -2.82 48.39 -2.35
CA THR A 328 -3.33 48.23 -0.99
C THR A 328 -3.76 49.60 -0.42
N GLY A 329 -5.00 49.70 0.03
CA GLY A 329 -5.57 50.95 0.53
C GLY A 329 -5.84 52.02 -0.51
N GLY A 330 -5.85 51.68 -1.81
CA GLY A 330 -6.15 52.61 -2.94
C GLY A 330 -7.05 51.99 -3.99
N THR A 331 -7.35 52.76 -5.05
CA THR A 331 -8.16 52.31 -6.19
C THR A 331 -7.33 52.02 -7.43
N GLU A 332 -6.06 52.36 -7.39
CA GLU A 332 -5.15 52.20 -8.52
C GLU A 332 -4.86 50.72 -8.81
N SER A 333 -4.79 50.38 -10.09
CA SER A 333 -4.51 49.03 -10.54
C SER A 333 -3.83 49.03 -11.91
N TYR A 334 -3.10 47.95 -12.22
CA TYR A 334 -2.55 47.70 -13.55
C TYR A 334 -2.60 46.20 -13.88
N MET A 335 -2.43 45.89 -15.17
CA MET A 335 -2.55 44.52 -15.66
C MET A 335 -1.34 43.70 -15.27
N PHE A 336 -1.57 42.41 -15.05
CA PHE A 336 -0.49 41.39 -14.92
C PHE A 336 -0.27 40.63 -16.23
N ASN A 337 -1.21 40.72 -17.18
CA ASN A 337 -1.28 39.95 -18.40
C ASN A 337 -1.38 40.84 -19.65
N GLY A 338 -0.88 42.04 -19.59
CA GLY A 338 -0.84 42.95 -20.74
C GLY A 338 0.07 42.45 -21.85
N THR A 339 -0.07 43.05 -23.06
CA THR A 339 0.69 42.67 -24.24
C THR A 339 1.98 43.46 -24.41
N ASN A 340 2.14 44.56 -23.67
CA ASN A 340 3.33 45.44 -23.72
C ASN A 340 3.62 46.04 -22.33
N GLY A 341 4.74 46.74 -22.22
CA GLY A 341 5.17 47.38 -20.99
C GLY A 341 4.24 48.47 -20.44
N ASP A 342 3.44 49.12 -21.30
CA ASP A 342 2.53 50.18 -20.89
C ASP A 342 1.30 49.63 -20.17
N GLN A 343 0.99 48.38 -20.35
CA GLN A 343 -0.12 47.69 -19.70
C GLN A 343 0.32 46.91 -18.46
N GLY A 344 1.59 46.55 -18.38
CA GLY A 344 2.15 45.68 -17.39
C GLY A 344 1.92 44.18 -17.71
N PHE A 345 2.93 43.37 -17.46
CA PHE A 345 2.81 41.93 -17.63
C PHE A 345 3.71 41.16 -16.64
N LEU A 346 3.25 39.99 -16.24
CA LEU A 346 3.96 39.04 -15.41
C LEU A 346 4.53 37.92 -16.29
N SER A 347 5.75 37.53 -16.05
CA SER A 347 6.37 36.36 -16.67
C SER A 347 7.00 35.44 -15.63
N VAL A 348 7.10 34.17 -15.99
CA VAL A 348 7.74 33.11 -15.19
C VAL A 348 9.00 32.68 -15.91
N ASN A 349 10.11 32.65 -15.19
CA ASN A 349 11.41 32.27 -15.73
C ASN A 349 11.97 31.05 -14.97
N PHE A 350 12.40 30.06 -15.74
CA PHE A 350 12.89 28.78 -15.25
C PHE A 350 14.40 28.59 -15.41
N GLY A 351 15.12 29.59 -15.85
CA GLY A 351 16.57 29.48 -16.14
C GLY A 351 17.40 28.92 -15.00
N THR A 352 17.09 29.32 -13.75
CA THR A 352 17.77 28.83 -12.54
C THR A 352 17.00 27.78 -11.78
N SER A 353 15.84 27.37 -12.27
CA SER A 353 14.97 26.42 -11.56
C SER A 353 15.48 24.98 -11.67
N SER A 354 15.22 24.21 -10.64
CA SER A 354 15.53 22.78 -10.58
C SER A 354 14.34 22.00 -10.04
N VAL A 355 14.23 20.73 -10.46
CA VAL A 355 13.32 19.75 -9.88
C VAL A 355 14.13 18.71 -9.13
N LEU A 356 13.76 18.47 -7.90
CA LEU A 356 14.32 17.40 -7.07
C LEU A 356 13.23 16.37 -6.78
N ALA A 357 13.64 15.11 -6.68
CA ALA A 357 12.80 14.04 -6.17
C ALA A 357 13.17 13.76 -4.71
N SER A 358 12.20 13.48 -3.88
CA SER A 358 12.35 13.22 -2.46
C SER A 358 11.56 12.00 -2.03
N GLY A 359 12.13 11.24 -1.09
CA GLY A 359 11.48 10.05 -0.54
C GLY A 359 11.78 8.77 -1.31
N SER A 360 11.03 7.74 -0.99
CA SER A 360 11.02 6.46 -1.69
C SER A 360 9.64 6.23 -2.30
N SER A 361 9.62 5.61 -3.48
CA SER A 361 8.37 5.21 -4.11
C SER A 361 7.65 4.15 -3.25
N LEU A 362 6.38 3.93 -3.49
CA LEU A 362 5.61 2.87 -2.81
C LEU A 362 6.23 1.49 -3.02
N SER A 363 6.93 1.27 -4.14
CA SER A 363 7.68 0.04 -4.41
C SER A 363 9.04 -0.04 -3.68
N GLY A 364 9.39 0.97 -2.85
CA GLY A 364 10.65 1.02 -2.11
C GLY A 364 11.87 1.49 -2.91
N SER A 365 11.70 1.85 -4.19
CA SER A 365 12.77 2.41 -5.02
C SER A 365 13.02 3.88 -4.68
N THR A 366 14.26 4.34 -4.79
CA THR A 366 14.58 5.77 -4.65
C THR A 366 13.88 6.59 -5.73
N CYS A 367 13.21 7.64 -5.33
CA CYS A 367 12.50 8.54 -6.24
C CYS A 367 13.47 9.23 -7.21
N GLN A 368 13.11 9.28 -8.49
CA GLN A 368 13.89 9.86 -9.57
C GLN A 368 13.10 10.97 -10.26
N THR A 369 13.80 11.92 -10.88
CA THR A 369 13.18 13.02 -11.63
C THR A 369 12.90 12.67 -13.09
N SER A 370 13.21 11.46 -13.55
CA SER A 370 12.92 11.01 -14.91
C SER A 370 11.42 11.06 -15.18
N GLY A 371 11.01 11.67 -16.30
CA GLY A 371 9.58 11.87 -16.62
C GLY A 371 8.92 13.06 -15.93
N ILE A 372 9.66 13.82 -15.11
CA ILE A 372 9.20 15.09 -14.55
C ILE A 372 9.84 16.23 -15.34
N SER A 373 9.04 17.14 -15.83
CA SER A 373 9.48 18.31 -16.58
C SER A 373 9.14 19.58 -15.82
N LYS A 374 10.10 20.50 -15.73
CA LYS A 374 9.83 21.89 -15.34
C LYS A 374 9.19 22.64 -16.50
N GLY A 375 8.47 23.72 -16.19
CA GLY A 375 7.92 24.62 -17.19
C GLY A 375 8.98 25.29 -18.04
N VAL A 376 8.55 25.94 -19.09
CA VAL A 376 9.37 26.80 -19.94
C VAL A 376 9.06 28.26 -19.66
N ASP A 377 10.04 29.14 -19.92
CA ASP A 377 9.86 30.58 -19.76
C ASP A 377 8.60 31.05 -20.49
N SER A 378 7.69 31.64 -19.76
CA SER A 378 6.35 31.95 -20.21
C SER A 378 5.84 33.27 -19.64
N GLN A 379 4.98 33.93 -20.40
CA GLN A 379 4.32 35.16 -20.00
C GLN A 379 2.81 34.93 -19.87
N PHE A 380 2.20 35.48 -18.84
CA PHE A 380 0.74 35.56 -18.77
C PHE A 380 0.23 36.47 -19.89
N LYS A 381 -0.63 35.93 -20.75
CA LYS A 381 -1.15 36.68 -21.94
C LYS A 381 -2.66 36.93 -21.81
N VAL A 382 -3.06 38.13 -22.20
CA VAL A 382 -4.47 38.46 -22.39
C VAL A 382 -5.00 37.67 -23.56
N ARG A 383 -6.11 36.93 -23.38
CA ARG A 383 -6.99 36.48 -24.43
C ARG A 383 -6.74 35.19 -25.17
N THR A 384 -6.64 34.12 -24.49
CA THR A 384 -7.31 32.93 -24.99
C THR A 384 -8.11 32.36 -23.84
N ALA A 385 -9.37 32.09 -24.06
CA ALA A 385 -10.36 31.65 -23.06
C ALA A 385 -9.96 30.31 -22.33
N THR A 386 -8.79 29.79 -22.59
CA THR A 386 -8.31 28.50 -22.10
C THR A 386 -6.97 28.52 -21.38
N ALA A 387 -6.23 29.64 -21.31
CA ALA A 387 -4.89 29.59 -20.73
C ALA A 387 -4.47 30.87 -20.00
N ASN A 388 -5.08 31.16 -18.86
CA ASN A 388 -4.53 32.13 -17.91
C ASN A 388 -3.52 31.54 -16.95
N GLY A 389 -3.06 30.36 -17.21
CA GLY A 389 -2.11 29.67 -16.36
C GLY A 389 -0.79 29.43 -17.06
N VAL A 390 0.26 29.46 -16.27
CA VAL A 390 1.59 29.03 -16.69
C VAL A 390 1.87 27.68 -16.03
N THR A 391 2.19 26.65 -16.83
CA THR A 391 2.62 25.36 -16.32
C THR A 391 3.99 25.49 -15.65
N LEU A 392 4.05 25.17 -14.37
CA LEU A 392 5.29 25.23 -13.59
C LEU A 392 6.06 23.91 -13.61
N MET A 393 5.34 22.79 -13.57
CA MET A 393 5.90 21.45 -13.54
C MET A 393 4.86 20.45 -14.04
N SER A 394 5.31 19.36 -14.65
CA SER A 394 4.43 18.29 -15.11
C SER A 394 5.12 16.92 -15.06
N SER A 395 4.31 15.88 -14.99
CA SER A 395 4.70 14.49 -15.11
C SER A 395 4.06 13.85 -16.34
N SER A 396 4.85 13.13 -17.14
CA SER A 396 4.37 12.34 -18.27
C SER A 396 3.82 10.96 -17.85
N GLY A 397 3.91 10.63 -16.56
CA GLY A 397 3.35 9.39 -16.04
C GLY A 397 4.25 8.16 -16.17
N SER A 398 5.31 8.05 -15.42
CA SER A 398 6.01 6.79 -15.26
C SER A 398 5.58 6.07 -13.99
N THR A 399 5.35 4.77 -14.09
CA THR A 399 4.82 3.90 -13.02
C THR A 399 5.72 3.77 -11.80
N GLY A 400 6.99 4.17 -11.88
CA GLY A 400 7.96 4.06 -10.79
C GLY A 400 7.97 5.22 -9.79
N GLN A 401 7.04 6.18 -9.90
CA GLN A 401 7.09 7.43 -9.13
C GLN A 401 5.92 7.60 -8.14
N LEU A 402 5.11 6.57 -7.97
CA LEU A 402 4.01 6.59 -7.00
C LEU A 402 4.55 6.71 -5.57
N GLY A 403 4.01 7.67 -4.82
CA GLY A 403 4.45 7.98 -3.45
C GLY A 403 5.65 8.92 -3.37
N CYS A 404 6.23 9.31 -4.51
CA CYS A 404 7.30 10.28 -4.55
C CYS A 404 6.80 11.71 -4.36
N ALA A 405 7.64 12.53 -3.74
CA ALA A 405 7.47 13.97 -3.70
C ALA A 405 8.43 14.65 -4.68
N PHE A 406 7.93 15.61 -5.45
CA PHE A 406 8.69 16.38 -6.41
C PHE A 406 8.73 17.84 -6.00
N LEU A 407 9.92 18.40 -5.93
CA LEU A 407 10.18 19.74 -5.42
C LEU A 407 10.67 20.64 -6.56
N LEU A 408 9.90 21.66 -6.87
CA LEU A 408 10.30 22.71 -7.79
C LEU A 408 10.85 23.90 -7.02
N GLN A 409 12.10 24.27 -7.34
CA GLN A 409 12.86 25.29 -6.66
C GLN A 409 13.33 26.38 -7.64
N ASN A 410 13.61 27.57 -7.11
CA ASN A 410 14.25 28.69 -7.79
C ASN A 410 13.52 29.18 -9.05
N VAL A 411 12.17 29.15 -9.02
CA VAL A 411 11.35 29.75 -10.08
C VAL A 411 11.29 31.26 -9.85
N ARG A 412 11.65 32.04 -10.87
CA ARG A 412 11.60 33.51 -10.83
C ARG A 412 10.31 34.03 -11.48
N LEU A 413 9.79 35.08 -10.89
CA LEU A 413 8.77 35.93 -11.47
C LEU A 413 9.38 37.27 -11.85
N ASN A 414 9.05 37.75 -13.04
CA ASN A 414 9.42 39.09 -13.50
C ASN A 414 8.14 39.85 -13.81
N GLN A 415 7.93 40.98 -13.11
CA GLN A 415 6.80 41.85 -13.35
C GLN A 415 7.26 43.14 -14.01
N THR A 416 6.69 43.44 -15.19
CA THR A 416 6.83 44.75 -15.82
C THR A 416 5.77 45.67 -15.26
N ILE A 417 6.18 46.73 -14.57
CA ILE A 417 5.34 47.76 -14.01
C ILE A 417 5.21 48.90 -15.03
N PRO A 418 4.00 49.32 -15.43
CA PRO A 418 3.80 50.42 -16.33
C PRO A 418 4.38 51.75 -15.78
N ALA A 419 4.71 52.67 -16.68
CA ALA A 419 5.11 54.02 -16.30
C ALA A 419 4.01 54.74 -15.52
N TYR A 420 4.38 55.72 -14.73
CA TYR A 420 3.49 56.61 -13.98
C TYR A 420 2.54 55.93 -12.98
N GLN A 421 2.82 54.71 -12.54
CA GLN A 421 2.06 54.09 -11.45
C GLN A 421 2.25 54.89 -10.15
N LYS A 422 1.19 55.01 -9.34
CA LYS A 422 1.31 55.63 -8.03
C LYS A 422 2.20 54.80 -7.09
N PRO A 423 3.07 55.41 -6.29
CA PRO A 423 3.81 54.71 -5.27
C PRO A 423 2.90 53.97 -4.28
N GLY A 424 3.30 52.77 -3.87
CA GLY A 424 2.58 51.97 -2.89
C GLY A 424 2.79 50.47 -3.09
N THR A 425 2.23 49.68 -2.20
CA THR A 425 2.21 48.21 -2.31
C THR A 425 1.07 47.79 -3.23
N TYR A 426 1.37 46.90 -4.17
CA TYR A 426 0.36 46.29 -5.07
C TYR A 426 0.32 44.81 -4.84
N GLU A 427 -0.87 44.23 -4.80
CA GLU A 427 -1.10 42.81 -4.56
C GLU A 427 -1.86 42.18 -5.72
N LEU A 428 -1.48 40.94 -6.06
CA LEU A 428 -2.16 40.09 -7.02
C LEU A 428 -2.31 38.69 -6.41
N PRO A 429 -3.52 38.29 -6.03
CA PRO A 429 -3.78 36.94 -5.59
C PRO A 429 -3.55 35.92 -6.72
N MET A 430 -2.76 34.90 -6.45
CA MET A 430 -2.47 33.83 -7.39
C MET A 430 -2.87 32.48 -6.80
N THR A 431 -3.28 31.56 -7.68
CA THR A 431 -3.66 30.20 -7.33
C THR A 431 -2.68 29.22 -7.96
N LEU A 432 -2.26 28.27 -7.17
CA LEU A 432 -1.48 27.13 -7.61
C LEU A 432 -2.39 25.90 -7.65
N THR A 433 -2.52 25.30 -8.83
CA THR A 433 -3.42 24.16 -9.06
C THR A 433 -2.63 22.97 -9.57
N VAL A 434 -2.89 21.78 -9.05
CA VAL A 434 -2.43 20.52 -9.60
C VAL A 434 -3.61 19.77 -10.20
N THR A 435 -3.43 19.23 -11.41
CA THR A 435 -4.47 18.49 -12.13
C THR A 435 -3.89 17.18 -12.64
N ALA A 436 -4.60 16.07 -12.40
CA ALA A 436 -4.32 14.79 -13.03
C ALA A 436 -4.62 14.86 -14.54
N GLN A 437 -3.80 14.16 -15.35
CA GLN A 437 -3.93 14.10 -16.81
C GLN A 437 -4.26 12.68 -17.26
#